data_c5ecb6847275680e1310fbcdcbdb1e6f
#
_entry.id   c5ecb6847275680e1310fbcdcbdb1e6f
#
_cell.length_a   1.000
_cell.length_b   1.000
_cell.length_c   1.000
_cell.angle_alpha   90.00
_cell.angle_beta   90.00
_cell.angle_gamma   90.00
#
_symmetry.space_group_name_H-M   'P 1'
#
loop_
_entity.id
_entity.type
_entity.pdbx_description
1 polymer ?
#
loop_
_entity_poly.entity_id
_entity_poly.type
_entity_poly.pdbx_seq_one_letter_code
_entity_poly.pdbx_strand_id
1 'polypeptide(L)'
;FMMDSARIQARDAEFLAKQAKKKGEAFTWKPLYNEADCVKAANQIVTLGYNRKMYIAPDVQLEFFDAGHILGSSLAYFTITGQRKNQQGTKAIAGSGIKPKLWHKLFGAKLSLKNEPSQNADGENELRVLYTGDLGRRNKPIIKDPATNMPAPDYIFMESTYGNRLHAETSSTMYELEKVVRQAIDSKGKIIIPTFAIERAQEIVYYLHLLVDQKRIPQIPIYMDSPMAVNATGIYQLHQECYDAATQEAFLAHHKNPFGFNSLQFITSVDESKELNKKNGPMIILSADGMCEAGRILYHLANNISNPNNIILIVGYMSEHTLGRRILEGEKEVKILGDWYKVNAQVKQIDSFSAHADYKECTEWLKLIDTSRLKKIFLVHGEKDAQAHLKGYLAENGFPNVEIVKYGETYDLE
;
A
#
# COMPACT_ATOMS: atom_id res chain seq x y z
N PHE A 1 13.58 3.36 -0.90
CA PHE A 1 12.82 2.31 -1.62
C PHE A 1 13.14 2.27 -3.11
N MET A 2 13.17 3.42 -3.82
CA MET A 2 13.58 3.49 -5.23
C MET A 2 14.97 2.88 -5.45
N MET A 3 15.93 3.20 -4.57
CA MET A 3 17.29 2.68 -4.63
C MET A 3 17.34 1.15 -4.48
N ASP A 4 16.64 0.61 -3.48
CA ASP A 4 16.56 -0.84 -3.28
C ASP A 4 15.89 -1.55 -4.45
N SER A 5 14.80 -0.96 -5.00
CA SER A 5 14.14 -1.46 -6.20
C SER A 5 15.07 -1.45 -7.42
N ALA A 6 15.84 -0.37 -7.64
CA ALA A 6 16.82 -0.31 -8.73
C ALA A 6 17.87 -1.44 -8.63
N ARG A 7 18.36 -1.71 -7.43
CA ARG A 7 19.33 -2.79 -7.17
C ARG A 7 18.73 -4.18 -7.38
N ILE A 8 17.46 -4.38 -6.99
CA ILE A 8 16.74 -5.64 -7.24
C ILE A 8 16.59 -5.84 -8.74
N GLN A 9 16.07 -4.86 -9.47
CA GLN A 9 15.89 -4.93 -10.92
C GLN A 9 17.20 -5.21 -11.66
N ALA A 10 18.31 -4.58 -11.26
CA ALA A 10 19.62 -4.81 -11.87
C ALA A 10 20.08 -6.28 -11.68
N ARG A 11 19.94 -6.82 -10.47
CA ARG A 11 20.30 -8.23 -10.19
C ARG A 11 19.42 -9.21 -10.94
N ASP A 12 18.13 -8.95 -11.01
CA ASP A 12 17.18 -9.79 -11.75
C ASP A 12 17.48 -9.77 -13.26
N ALA A 13 17.83 -8.60 -13.83
CA ALA A 13 18.28 -8.48 -15.21
C ALA A 13 19.53 -9.31 -15.50
N GLU A 14 20.54 -9.24 -14.62
CA GLU A 14 21.77 -10.02 -14.76
C GLU A 14 21.49 -11.54 -14.68
N PHE A 15 20.64 -11.94 -13.76
CA PHE A 15 20.26 -13.34 -13.59
C PHE A 15 19.54 -13.88 -14.81
N LEU A 16 18.52 -13.18 -15.28
CA LEU A 16 17.74 -13.54 -16.46
C LEU A 16 18.60 -13.54 -17.75
N ALA A 17 19.49 -12.57 -17.90
CA ALA A 17 20.44 -12.54 -19.03
C ALA A 17 21.38 -13.76 -19.03
N LYS A 18 21.88 -14.17 -17.84
CA LYS A 18 22.70 -15.40 -17.70
C LYS A 18 21.90 -16.66 -18.05
N GLN A 19 20.63 -16.72 -17.65
CA GLN A 19 19.76 -17.85 -18.02
C GLN A 19 19.47 -17.90 -19.52
N ALA A 20 19.08 -16.79 -20.14
CA ALA A 20 18.83 -16.70 -21.56
C ALA A 20 20.07 -17.11 -22.37
N LYS A 21 21.25 -16.64 -21.97
CA LYS A 21 22.52 -17.05 -22.59
C LYS A 21 22.76 -18.56 -22.52
N LYS A 22 22.45 -19.22 -21.39
CA LYS A 22 22.56 -20.68 -21.25
C LYS A 22 21.61 -21.45 -22.18
N LYS A 23 20.43 -20.85 -22.48
CA LYS A 23 19.40 -21.43 -23.35
C LYS A 23 19.56 -21.04 -24.82
N GLY A 24 20.53 -20.19 -25.17
CA GLY A 24 20.70 -19.66 -26.51
C GLY A 24 19.59 -18.67 -26.92
N GLU A 25 18.88 -18.09 -25.98
CA GLU A 25 17.77 -17.15 -26.20
C GLU A 25 18.24 -15.70 -26.16
N ALA A 26 17.61 -14.83 -26.97
CA ALA A 26 17.86 -13.40 -26.91
C ALA A 26 17.24 -12.80 -25.64
N PHE A 27 17.98 -11.93 -24.95
CA PHE A 27 17.52 -11.24 -23.75
C PHE A 27 17.39 -9.73 -24.04
N THR A 28 16.19 -9.18 -23.89
CA THR A 28 15.88 -7.78 -24.23
C THR A 28 15.40 -6.95 -23.04
N TRP A 29 15.03 -7.60 -21.91
CA TRP A 29 14.52 -6.89 -20.75
C TRP A 29 15.61 -6.05 -20.07
N LYS A 30 15.26 -4.83 -19.68
CA LYS A 30 16.14 -3.88 -18.97
C LYS A 30 15.43 -3.34 -17.75
N PRO A 31 16.18 -3.01 -16.68
CA PRO A 31 15.63 -2.28 -15.54
C PRO A 31 14.93 -0.99 -15.98
N LEU A 32 13.81 -0.65 -15.35
CA LEU A 32 13.04 0.57 -15.65
C LEU A 32 13.83 1.84 -15.31
N TYR A 33 14.68 1.77 -14.31
CA TYR A 33 15.57 2.85 -13.85
C TYR A 33 16.76 2.26 -13.07
N ASN A 34 17.79 3.05 -12.89
CA ASN A 34 19.02 2.68 -12.19
C ASN A 34 19.26 3.56 -10.95
N GLU A 35 20.31 3.29 -10.19
CA GLU A 35 20.64 4.05 -8.97
C GLU A 35 20.91 5.55 -9.25
N ALA A 36 21.50 5.90 -10.39
CA ALA A 36 21.72 7.31 -10.74
C ALA A 36 20.40 8.06 -11.00
N ASP A 37 19.40 7.36 -11.59
CA ASP A 37 18.07 7.93 -11.76
C ASP A 37 17.38 8.16 -10.40
N CYS A 38 17.57 7.25 -9.45
CA CYS A 38 17.08 7.41 -8.07
C CYS A 38 17.67 8.65 -7.39
N VAL A 39 18.97 8.87 -7.52
CA VAL A 39 19.64 10.07 -6.96
C VAL A 39 19.08 11.33 -7.60
N LYS A 40 18.90 11.37 -8.92
CA LYS A 40 18.28 12.52 -9.61
C LYS A 40 16.87 12.78 -9.13
N ALA A 41 16.06 11.73 -8.97
CA ALA A 41 14.70 11.85 -8.46
C ALA A 41 14.68 12.37 -7.02
N ALA A 42 15.53 11.81 -6.14
CA ALA A 42 15.63 12.22 -4.74
C ALA A 42 15.97 13.71 -4.59
N ASN A 43 16.86 14.24 -5.44
CA ASN A 43 17.22 15.66 -5.43
C ASN A 43 16.09 16.60 -5.88
N GLN A 44 15.00 16.08 -6.44
CA GLN A 44 13.82 16.84 -6.86
C GLN A 44 12.65 16.73 -5.86
N ILE A 45 12.76 15.87 -4.85
CA ILE A 45 11.73 15.68 -3.84
C ILE A 45 11.76 16.81 -2.84
N VAL A 46 10.60 17.45 -2.65
CA VAL A 46 10.35 18.40 -1.57
C VAL A 46 9.37 17.74 -0.60
N THR A 47 9.76 17.67 0.66
CA THR A 47 8.94 17.04 1.71
C THR A 47 7.94 18.03 2.30
N LEU A 48 6.73 17.55 2.60
CA LEU A 48 5.70 18.31 3.29
C LEU A 48 5.13 17.44 4.42
N GLY A 49 5.20 17.92 5.65
CA GLY A 49 4.60 17.23 6.81
C GLY A 49 3.07 17.34 6.80
N TYR A 50 2.41 16.42 7.52
CA TYR A 50 0.97 16.47 7.71
C TYR A 50 0.49 17.78 8.36
N ASN A 51 -0.72 18.20 7.99
CA ASN A 51 -1.39 19.42 8.50
C ASN A 51 -0.55 20.71 8.25
N ARG A 52 0.25 20.71 7.19
CA ARG A 52 1.00 21.87 6.73
C ARG A 52 0.62 22.25 5.32
N LYS A 53 0.35 23.54 5.12
CA LYS A 53 -0.04 24.10 3.84
C LYS A 53 1.17 24.57 3.05
N MET A 54 1.21 24.26 1.77
CA MET A 54 2.25 24.70 0.84
C MET A 54 1.64 25.13 -0.49
N TYR A 55 2.03 26.29 -1.00
CA TYR A 55 1.69 26.68 -2.35
C TYR A 55 2.53 25.90 -3.36
N ILE A 56 1.87 25.09 -4.20
CA ILE A 56 2.51 24.33 -5.28
C ILE A 56 2.39 25.02 -6.64
N ALA A 57 1.49 26.01 -6.72
CA ALA A 57 1.34 26.95 -7.82
C ALA A 57 0.74 28.26 -7.24
N PRO A 58 0.76 29.40 -7.98
CA PRO A 58 0.29 30.68 -7.46
C PRO A 58 -1.10 30.65 -6.82
N ASP A 59 -2.02 29.89 -7.38
CA ASP A 59 -3.41 29.82 -6.96
C ASP A 59 -3.79 28.44 -6.38
N VAL A 60 -2.80 27.58 -6.05
CA VAL A 60 -3.04 26.22 -5.56
C VAL A 60 -2.22 25.93 -4.31
N GLN A 61 -2.94 25.72 -3.24
CA GLN A 61 -2.41 25.28 -1.97
C GLN A 61 -2.64 23.77 -1.79
N LEU A 62 -1.63 23.06 -1.33
CA LEU A 62 -1.65 21.64 -0.97
C LEU A 62 -1.48 21.49 0.53
N GLU A 63 -2.28 20.61 1.12
CA GLU A 63 -2.13 20.15 2.49
C GLU A 63 -2.28 18.62 2.54
N PHE A 64 -1.42 17.95 3.30
CA PHE A 64 -1.51 16.52 3.49
C PHE A 64 -2.14 16.20 4.85
N PHE A 65 -3.05 15.21 4.85
CA PHE A 65 -3.59 14.58 6.04
C PHE A 65 -3.25 13.10 6.02
N ASP A 66 -3.22 12.46 7.18
CA ASP A 66 -2.89 11.03 7.27
C ASP A 66 -3.99 10.19 6.59
N ALA A 67 -3.61 9.33 5.67
CA ALA A 67 -4.54 8.42 5.00
C ALA A 67 -4.72 7.08 5.73
N GLY A 68 -3.92 6.79 6.77
CA GLY A 68 -4.02 5.59 7.58
C GLY A 68 -3.78 4.27 6.84
N HIS A 69 -3.18 4.31 5.64
CA HIS A 69 -2.99 3.15 4.79
C HIS A 69 -1.63 2.46 5.02
N ILE A 70 -0.56 3.21 4.86
CA ILE A 70 0.82 2.81 5.18
C ILE A 70 1.55 3.99 5.80
N LEU A 71 2.73 3.77 6.39
CA LEU A 71 3.55 4.85 6.92
C LEU A 71 3.85 5.90 5.85
N GLY A 72 3.43 7.15 6.09
CA GLY A 72 3.62 8.27 5.15
C GLY A 72 2.56 8.39 4.05
N SER A 73 1.54 7.53 4.03
CA SER A 73 0.40 7.68 3.12
C SER A 73 -0.40 8.94 3.46
N SER A 74 -0.92 9.62 2.44
CA SER A 74 -1.58 10.90 2.66
C SER A 74 -2.82 11.11 1.80
N LEU A 75 -3.82 11.72 2.43
CA LEU A 75 -4.91 12.40 1.76
C LEU A 75 -4.36 13.72 1.25
N ALA A 76 -4.44 13.98 -0.05
CA ALA A 76 -3.97 15.23 -0.65
C ALA A 76 -5.15 16.19 -0.81
N TYR A 77 -5.13 17.26 -0.03
CA TYR A 77 -6.16 18.28 -0.02
C TYR A 77 -5.70 19.53 -0.76
N PHE A 78 -6.40 19.87 -1.83
CA PHE A 78 -6.10 21.03 -2.67
C PHE A 78 -7.11 22.15 -2.44
N THR A 79 -6.61 23.34 -2.16
CA THR A 79 -7.38 24.57 -2.18
C THR A 79 -6.96 25.40 -3.38
N ILE A 80 -7.92 25.68 -4.28
CA ILE A 80 -7.70 26.40 -5.53
C ILE A 80 -8.46 27.73 -5.43
N THR A 81 -7.74 28.84 -5.44
CA THR A 81 -8.34 30.17 -5.37
C THR A 81 -8.46 30.77 -6.77
N GLY A 82 -9.63 31.32 -7.10
CA GLY A 82 -9.83 32.07 -8.35
C GLY A 82 -9.04 33.38 -8.34
N GLN A 83 -8.53 33.80 -9.49
CA GLN A 83 -7.84 35.08 -9.62
C GLN A 83 -8.75 36.24 -9.21
N ARG A 84 -8.31 37.10 -8.28
CA ARG A 84 -8.95 38.38 -8.03
C ARG A 84 -8.91 39.20 -9.32
N LYS A 85 -10.08 39.55 -9.89
CA LYS A 85 -10.16 40.61 -10.90
C LYS A 85 -9.68 41.90 -10.23
N ASN A 86 -8.47 42.36 -10.54
CA ASN A 86 -8.08 43.71 -10.17
C ASN A 86 -9.10 44.68 -10.71
N GLN A 87 -9.67 45.53 -9.85
CA GLN A 87 -10.66 46.58 -10.20
C GLN A 87 -10.10 47.66 -11.14
N GLN A 88 -8.85 47.54 -11.58
CA GLN A 88 -8.23 48.39 -12.58
C GLN A 88 -8.03 47.61 -13.86
N GLY A 89 -8.84 47.87 -14.86
CA GLY A 89 -8.98 47.29 -16.20
C GLY A 89 -7.73 46.98 -17.03
N THR A 90 -6.68 46.49 -16.44
CA THR A 90 -5.53 45.90 -17.13
C THR A 90 -5.85 44.44 -17.44
N LYS A 91 -5.82 44.10 -18.73
CA LYS A 91 -5.97 42.73 -19.26
C LYS A 91 -5.20 41.77 -18.37
N ALA A 92 -5.93 40.93 -17.59
CA ALA A 92 -5.36 39.84 -16.87
C ALA A 92 -4.56 38.96 -17.85
N ILE A 93 -3.32 38.71 -17.52
CA ILE A 93 -2.50 37.71 -18.23
C ILE A 93 -3.26 36.39 -18.11
N ALA A 94 -3.79 35.90 -19.21
CA ALA A 94 -4.42 34.59 -19.29
C ALA A 94 -3.40 33.53 -18.92
N GLY A 95 -3.47 32.99 -17.70
CA GLY A 95 -2.53 32.00 -17.23
C GLY A 95 -2.74 31.64 -15.77
N SER A 96 -3.90 31.05 -15.40
CA SER A 96 -3.92 30.17 -14.23
C SER A 96 -2.92 29.06 -14.49
N GLY A 97 -1.82 29.08 -13.76
CA GLY A 97 -0.60 28.36 -14.10
C GLY A 97 -0.64 26.83 -14.02
N ILE A 98 -1.79 26.23 -13.75
CA ILE A 98 -1.92 24.78 -13.79
C ILE A 98 -2.29 24.38 -15.22
N LYS A 99 -1.26 24.00 -15.97
CA LYS A 99 -1.47 23.38 -17.28
C LYS A 99 -2.36 22.15 -17.07
N PRO A 100 -3.38 21.91 -17.94
CA PRO A 100 -4.24 20.70 -17.87
C PRO A 100 -3.47 19.38 -17.76
N LYS A 101 -2.22 19.37 -18.18
CA LYS A 101 -1.29 18.24 -18.06
C LYS A 101 -0.96 17.83 -16.61
N LEU A 102 -1.03 18.73 -15.63
CA LEU A 102 -0.73 18.38 -14.22
C LEU A 102 -1.87 17.54 -13.64
N TRP A 103 -3.11 17.95 -13.84
CA TRP A 103 -4.30 17.22 -13.39
C TRP A 103 -4.39 15.84 -14.04
N HIS A 104 -4.10 15.74 -15.34
CA HIS A 104 -4.06 14.45 -16.03
C HIS A 104 -3.01 13.49 -15.44
N LYS A 105 -1.86 14.03 -15.01
CA LYS A 105 -0.81 13.20 -14.37
C LYS A 105 -1.20 12.75 -12.97
N LEU A 106 -1.92 13.59 -12.20
CA LEU A 106 -2.29 13.30 -10.82
C LEU A 106 -3.52 12.38 -10.73
N PHE A 107 -4.50 12.57 -11.60
CA PHE A 107 -5.82 11.95 -11.45
C PHE A 107 -6.20 11.02 -12.63
N GLY A 108 -5.33 10.85 -13.61
CA GLY A 108 -5.64 10.06 -14.82
C GLY A 108 -6.74 10.68 -15.70
N ALA A 109 -7.28 11.85 -15.33
CA ALA A 109 -8.35 12.57 -16.03
C ALA A 109 -7.97 14.02 -16.25
N LYS A 110 -8.57 14.64 -17.27
CA LYS A 110 -8.46 16.08 -17.48
C LYS A 110 -9.57 16.76 -16.69
N LEU A 111 -9.22 17.64 -15.76
CA LEU A 111 -10.15 18.48 -15.04
C LEU A 111 -10.22 19.86 -15.71
N SER A 112 -11.40 20.34 -15.91
CA SER A 112 -11.70 21.67 -16.47
C SER A 112 -12.57 22.45 -15.49
N LEU A 113 -12.19 23.68 -15.19
CA LEU A 113 -12.99 24.60 -14.39
C LEU A 113 -13.87 25.40 -15.36
N LYS A 114 -15.17 25.14 -15.38
CA LYS A 114 -16.12 25.86 -16.25
C LYS A 114 -16.60 27.16 -15.67
N ASN A 115 -16.73 27.21 -14.35
CA ASN A 115 -17.26 28.37 -13.63
C ASN A 115 -16.26 28.95 -12.66
N GLU A 116 -16.43 30.20 -12.27
CA GLU A 116 -15.70 30.76 -11.13
C GLU A 116 -16.07 29.97 -9.86
N PRO A 117 -15.07 29.58 -9.00
CA PRO A 117 -15.36 28.87 -7.75
C PRO A 117 -16.41 29.59 -6.92
N SER A 118 -17.22 28.86 -6.15
CA SER A 118 -18.21 29.45 -5.24
C SER A 118 -17.55 30.33 -4.20
N GLN A 119 -18.14 31.47 -3.87
CA GLN A 119 -17.59 32.36 -2.83
C GLN A 119 -17.68 31.70 -1.45
N ASN A 120 -16.58 31.79 -0.68
CA ASN A 120 -16.59 31.47 0.74
C ASN A 120 -17.25 32.61 1.56
N ALA A 121 -17.35 32.44 2.89
CA ALA A 121 -17.90 33.44 3.80
C ALA A 121 -17.16 34.80 3.73
N ASP A 122 -15.91 34.82 3.26
CA ASP A 122 -15.08 36.01 3.08
C ASP A 122 -15.18 36.60 1.66
N GLY A 123 -16.05 36.07 0.79
CA GLY A 123 -16.26 36.54 -0.58
C GLY A 123 -15.17 36.10 -1.56
N GLU A 124 -14.30 35.17 -1.19
CA GLU A 124 -13.29 34.61 -2.07
C GLU A 124 -13.81 33.38 -2.83
N ASN A 125 -13.53 33.33 -4.13
CA ASN A 125 -13.83 32.15 -4.96
C ASN A 125 -12.82 31.04 -4.66
N GLU A 126 -13.27 29.96 -4.00
CA GLU A 126 -12.44 28.87 -3.54
C GLU A 126 -13.05 27.51 -3.91
N LEU A 127 -12.26 26.67 -4.55
CA LEU A 127 -12.60 25.28 -4.87
C LEU A 127 -11.71 24.34 -4.04
N ARG A 128 -12.33 23.36 -3.39
CA ARG A 128 -11.66 22.39 -2.52
C ARG A 128 -11.77 20.97 -3.07
N VAL A 129 -10.63 20.37 -3.35
CA VAL A 129 -10.57 19.03 -3.93
C VAL A 129 -9.76 18.14 -3.01
N LEU A 130 -10.35 17.02 -2.62
CA LEU A 130 -9.69 15.98 -1.84
C LEU A 130 -9.39 14.77 -2.72
N TYR A 131 -8.13 14.32 -2.70
CA TYR A 131 -7.70 13.05 -3.28
C TYR A 131 -7.27 12.12 -2.16
N THR A 132 -7.96 10.97 -2.03
CA THR A 132 -7.70 10.07 -0.90
C THR A 132 -6.35 9.34 -1.01
N GLY A 133 -5.80 9.22 -2.24
CA GLY A 133 -4.80 8.16 -2.44
C GLY A 133 -5.42 6.83 -2.05
N ASP A 134 -4.60 5.93 -1.55
CA ASP A 134 -5.07 4.68 -0.96
C ASP A 134 -5.54 4.95 0.47
N LEU A 135 -6.84 4.72 0.72
CA LEU A 135 -7.47 4.98 2.01
C LEU A 135 -7.27 3.78 2.94
N GLY A 136 -6.77 4.05 4.13
CA GLY A 136 -6.54 3.03 5.14
C GLY A 136 -7.82 2.58 5.86
N ARG A 137 -7.68 1.45 6.55
CA ARG A 137 -8.70 0.90 7.44
C ARG A 137 -8.61 1.56 8.80
N ARG A 138 -9.72 1.62 9.52
CA ARG A 138 -9.73 2.06 10.91
C ARG A 138 -9.41 0.92 11.87
N ASN A 139 -8.89 1.28 13.04
CA ASN A 139 -8.53 0.35 14.12
C ASN A 139 -7.51 -0.73 13.70
N LYS A 140 -6.64 -0.39 12.73
CA LYS A 140 -5.48 -1.22 12.41
C LYS A 140 -4.35 -0.88 13.39
N PRO A 141 -3.54 -1.86 13.81
CA PRO A 141 -2.42 -1.57 14.70
C PRO A 141 -1.31 -0.79 13.98
N ILE A 142 -0.42 -0.19 14.75
CA ILE A 142 0.81 0.50 14.40
C ILE A 142 0.57 1.94 13.97
N ILE A 143 -0.20 2.19 12.92
CA ILE A 143 -0.38 3.53 12.34
C ILE A 143 -1.75 4.13 12.72
N LYS A 144 -1.83 5.46 12.64
CA LYS A 144 -3.07 6.19 12.94
C LYS A 144 -4.17 5.86 11.94
N ASP A 145 -5.41 5.99 12.38
CA ASP A 145 -6.58 5.95 11.52
C ASP A 145 -6.56 7.07 10.46
N PRO A 146 -7.26 6.90 9.31
CA PRO A 146 -7.46 7.97 8.34
C PRO A 146 -8.01 9.23 8.98
N ALA A 147 -7.42 10.37 8.68
CA ALA A 147 -7.83 11.67 9.22
C ALA A 147 -9.28 12.02 8.81
N THR A 148 -10.01 12.64 9.74
CA THR A 148 -11.40 13.10 9.53
C THR A 148 -11.59 14.59 9.80
N ASN A 149 -10.55 15.28 10.28
CA ASN A 149 -10.59 16.67 10.73
C ASN A 149 -10.18 17.68 9.65
N MET A 150 -10.41 17.38 8.38
CA MET A 150 -10.13 18.27 7.27
C MET A 150 -11.33 19.21 6.97
N PRO A 151 -11.10 20.37 6.32
CA PRO A 151 -12.19 21.22 5.87
C PRO A 151 -13.09 20.51 4.86
N ALA A 152 -14.39 20.90 4.77
CA ALA A 152 -15.32 20.31 3.83
C ALA A 152 -14.87 20.45 2.38
N PRO A 153 -14.66 19.35 1.61
CA PRO A 153 -14.31 19.40 0.19
C PRO A 153 -15.55 19.61 -0.70
N ASP A 154 -15.35 20.25 -1.85
CA ASP A 154 -16.36 20.31 -2.91
C ASP A 154 -16.37 19.02 -3.76
N TYR A 155 -15.20 18.41 -3.96
CA TYR A 155 -15.00 17.18 -4.73
C TYR A 155 -14.07 16.23 -4.03
N ILE A 156 -14.38 14.93 -4.11
CA ILE A 156 -13.53 13.86 -3.60
C ILE A 156 -13.17 12.90 -4.73
N PHE A 157 -11.88 12.65 -4.92
CA PHE A 157 -11.37 11.54 -5.71
C PHE A 157 -11.01 10.41 -4.75
N MET A 158 -11.72 9.30 -4.82
CA MET A 158 -11.63 8.21 -3.86
C MET A 158 -11.22 6.91 -4.54
N GLU A 159 -10.33 6.16 -3.88
CA GLU A 159 -10.00 4.79 -4.28
C GLU A 159 -11.22 3.86 -4.21
N SER A 160 -11.12 2.71 -4.87
CA SER A 160 -12.18 1.69 -4.92
C SER A 160 -11.66 0.25 -5.01
N THR A 161 -10.45 0.01 -4.47
CA THR A 161 -9.75 -1.27 -4.57
C THR A 161 -10.57 -2.43 -4.00
N TYR A 162 -11.17 -2.25 -2.83
CA TYR A 162 -12.06 -3.21 -2.18
C TYR A 162 -13.54 -2.78 -2.24
N GLY A 163 -13.93 -2.16 -3.34
CA GLY A 163 -15.26 -1.61 -3.54
C GLY A 163 -16.40 -2.62 -3.59
N ASN A 164 -16.12 -3.93 -3.76
CA ASN A 164 -17.09 -5.03 -3.82
C ASN A 164 -16.84 -6.14 -2.80
N ARG A 165 -15.97 -5.90 -1.80
CA ARG A 165 -15.58 -6.91 -0.81
C ARG A 165 -15.67 -6.34 0.59
N LEU A 166 -15.86 -7.22 1.57
CA LEU A 166 -15.72 -6.91 2.99
C LEU A 166 -14.50 -7.62 3.54
N HIS A 167 -13.83 -6.97 4.45
CA HIS A 167 -12.78 -7.61 5.24
C HIS A 167 -13.36 -8.36 6.43
N ALA A 168 -12.66 -9.43 6.83
CA ALA A 168 -12.86 -10.01 8.15
C ALA A 168 -12.49 -8.99 9.24
N GLU A 169 -13.11 -9.12 10.39
CA GLU A 169 -12.81 -8.26 11.54
C GLU A 169 -11.34 -8.38 11.95
N THR A 170 -10.69 -7.27 12.25
CA THR A 170 -9.29 -7.21 12.70
C THR A 170 -9.05 -8.07 13.96
N SER A 171 -10.06 -8.23 14.79
CA SER A 171 -10.05 -9.08 15.99
C SER A 171 -9.75 -10.56 15.70
N SER A 172 -10.09 -11.05 14.51
CA SER A 172 -9.85 -12.44 14.10
C SER A 172 -8.41 -12.69 13.62
N THR A 173 -7.69 -11.64 13.16
CA THR A 173 -6.35 -11.74 12.54
C THR A 173 -5.35 -12.47 13.43
N MET A 174 -5.29 -12.09 14.69
CA MET A 174 -4.36 -12.69 15.66
C MET A 174 -4.68 -14.17 15.89
N TYR A 175 -5.96 -14.54 15.97
CA TYR A 175 -6.39 -15.92 16.15
C TYR A 175 -6.07 -16.79 14.93
N GLU A 176 -6.32 -16.29 13.73
CA GLU A 176 -6.02 -17.00 12.50
C GLU A 176 -4.51 -17.21 12.33
N LEU A 177 -3.71 -16.17 12.61
CA LEU A 177 -2.24 -16.28 12.56
C LEU A 177 -1.72 -17.29 13.59
N GLU A 178 -2.23 -17.27 14.84
CA GLU A 178 -1.90 -18.26 15.87
C GLU A 178 -2.17 -19.68 15.38
N LYS A 179 -3.36 -19.93 14.80
CA LYS A 179 -3.74 -21.25 14.30
C LYS A 179 -2.77 -21.74 13.21
N VAL A 180 -2.38 -20.87 12.29
CA VAL A 180 -1.42 -21.23 11.22
C VAL A 180 -0.04 -21.53 11.82
N VAL A 181 0.42 -20.73 12.77
CA VAL A 181 1.73 -20.96 13.42
C VAL A 181 1.73 -22.28 14.21
N ARG A 182 0.70 -22.57 14.99
CA ARG A 182 0.58 -23.83 15.73
C ARG A 182 0.56 -25.03 14.76
N GLN A 183 -0.18 -24.94 13.67
CA GLN A 183 -0.21 -26.00 12.66
C GLN A 183 1.19 -26.29 12.06
N ALA A 184 1.98 -25.25 11.76
CA ALA A 184 3.33 -25.41 11.24
C ALA A 184 4.28 -26.04 12.29
N ILE A 185 4.09 -25.74 13.57
CA ILE A 185 4.85 -26.35 14.67
C ILE A 185 4.53 -27.86 14.74
N ASP A 186 3.25 -28.23 14.71
CA ASP A 186 2.78 -29.62 14.78
C ASP A 186 3.27 -30.44 13.58
N SER A 187 3.25 -29.87 12.38
CA SER A 187 3.78 -30.51 11.17
C SER A 187 5.32 -30.47 11.06
N LYS A 188 6.00 -29.77 11.96
CA LYS A 188 7.43 -29.46 11.90
C LYS A 188 7.85 -28.79 10.59
N GLY A 189 6.92 -28.04 9.98
CA GLY A 189 7.07 -27.38 8.70
C GLY A 189 7.48 -25.90 8.84
N LYS A 190 7.78 -25.30 7.70
CA LYS A 190 8.05 -23.86 7.57
C LYS A 190 6.79 -23.12 7.15
N ILE A 191 6.67 -21.85 7.58
CA ILE A 191 5.69 -20.92 7.02
C ILE A 191 6.44 -19.97 6.10
N ILE A 192 6.09 -19.95 4.83
CA ILE A 192 6.61 -19.00 3.84
C ILE A 192 5.52 -17.96 3.59
N ILE A 193 5.83 -16.70 3.87
CA ILE A 193 4.87 -15.58 3.77
C ILE A 193 5.35 -14.62 2.69
N PRO A 194 4.78 -14.68 1.46
CA PRO A 194 4.93 -13.63 0.49
C PRO A 194 4.33 -12.33 1.04
N THR A 195 5.11 -11.26 1.10
CA THR A 195 4.63 -10.01 1.71
C THR A 195 5.20 -8.78 1.02
N PHE A 196 4.43 -7.69 1.02
CA PHE A 196 4.97 -6.40 0.67
C PHE A 196 6.00 -5.96 1.71
N ALA A 197 7.04 -5.29 1.23
CA ALA A 197 8.16 -4.86 2.08
C ALA A 197 7.77 -3.75 3.05
N ILE A 198 6.75 -2.96 2.70
CA ILE A 198 6.26 -1.83 3.47
C ILE A 198 4.89 -2.19 4.04
N GLU A 199 4.65 -1.85 5.26
CA GLU A 199 3.47 -2.04 6.08
C GLU A 199 3.18 -3.51 6.40
N ARG A 200 2.93 -4.37 5.40
CA ARG A 200 2.49 -5.75 5.60
C ARG A 200 3.50 -6.59 6.39
N ALA A 201 4.78 -6.48 6.06
CA ALA A 201 5.84 -7.17 6.79
C ALA A 201 5.90 -6.72 8.25
N GLN A 202 5.77 -5.42 8.51
CA GLN A 202 5.78 -4.84 9.84
C GLN A 202 4.55 -5.24 10.66
N GLU A 203 3.36 -5.23 10.05
CA GLU A 203 2.11 -5.63 10.71
C GLU A 203 2.14 -7.10 11.13
N ILE A 204 2.60 -8.01 10.27
CA ILE A 204 2.73 -9.43 10.60
C ILE A 204 3.73 -9.63 11.75
N VAL A 205 4.88 -8.96 11.70
CA VAL A 205 5.89 -9.01 12.75
C VAL A 205 5.33 -8.50 14.07
N TYR A 206 4.54 -7.44 14.06
CA TYR A 206 3.85 -6.90 15.24
C TYR A 206 2.90 -7.94 15.86
N TYR A 207 2.04 -8.57 15.07
CA TYR A 207 1.16 -9.63 15.58
C TYR A 207 1.92 -10.85 16.09
N LEU A 208 3.00 -11.26 15.42
CA LEU A 208 3.85 -12.36 15.89
C LEU A 208 4.53 -12.00 17.22
N HIS A 209 4.98 -10.75 17.38
CA HIS A 209 5.49 -10.25 18.66
C HIS A 209 4.44 -10.37 19.78
N LEU A 210 3.23 -9.90 19.54
CA LEU A 210 2.14 -9.99 20.51
C LEU A 210 1.82 -11.44 20.88
N LEU A 211 1.79 -12.36 19.90
CA LEU A 211 1.53 -13.78 20.16
C LEU A 211 2.62 -14.44 21.00
N VAL A 212 3.89 -14.06 20.80
CA VAL A 212 5.03 -14.54 21.61
C VAL A 212 4.99 -13.95 23.01
N ASP A 213 4.75 -12.64 23.14
CA ASP A 213 4.70 -11.92 24.44
C ASP A 213 3.54 -12.43 25.32
N GLN A 214 2.38 -12.70 24.73
CA GLN A 214 1.21 -13.29 25.37
C GLN A 214 1.34 -14.80 25.60
N LYS A 215 2.46 -15.43 25.23
CA LYS A 215 2.70 -16.88 25.33
C LYS A 215 1.66 -17.74 24.59
N ARG A 216 1.01 -17.18 23.58
CA ARG A 216 0.04 -17.89 22.73
C ARG A 216 0.70 -18.81 21.72
N ILE A 217 1.93 -18.48 21.31
CA ILE A 217 2.80 -19.35 20.51
C ILE A 217 4.15 -19.49 21.19
N PRO A 218 4.87 -20.62 21.03
CA PRO A 218 6.23 -20.74 21.50
C PRO A 218 7.19 -19.85 20.70
N GLN A 219 8.36 -19.59 21.25
CA GLN A 219 9.43 -18.89 20.52
C GLN A 219 9.97 -19.77 19.41
N ILE A 220 9.63 -19.47 18.16
CA ILE A 220 10.20 -20.08 16.97
C ILE A 220 10.96 -19.01 16.17
N PRO A 221 11.99 -19.39 15.38
CA PRO A 221 12.71 -18.43 14.55
C PRO A 221 11.78 -17.74 13.54
N ILE A 222 11.87 -16.43 13.44
CA ILE A 222 11.16 -15.59 12.47
C ILE A 222 12.22 -14.84 11.68
N TYR A 223 12.19 -14.97 10.37
CA TYR A 223 13.16 -14.34 9.48
C TYR A 223 12.47 -13.34 8.56
N MET A 224 12.93 -12.08 8.59
CA MET A 224 12.57 -11.09 7.58
C MET A 224 13.64 -11.09 6.49
N ASP A 225 13.40 -11.84 5.43
CA ASP A 225 14.34 -12.02 4.32
C ASP A 225 13.99 -11.14 3.12
N SER A 226 14.13 -9.84 3.33
CA SER A 226 13.95 -8.81 2.31
C SER A 226 14.73 -7.56 2.74
N PRO A 227 15.81 -7.16 2.04
CA PRO A 227 16.55 -5.94 2.37
C PRO A 227 15.66 -4.69 2.41
N MET A 228 14.68 -4.59 1.48
CA MET A 228 13.74 -3.48 1.46
C MET A 228 12.83 -3.49 2.69
N ALA A 229 12.34 -4.66 3.14
CA ALA A 229 11.51 -4.75 4.34
C ALA A 229 12.32 -4.43 5.61
N VAL A 230 13.59 -4.82 5.67
CA VAL A 230 14.49 -4.46 6.77
C VAL A 230 14.69 -2.95 6.83
N ASN A 231 14.99 -2.31 5.70
CA ASN A 231 15.14 -0.85 5.62
C ASN A 231 13.83 -0.12 5.98
N ALA A 232 12.69 -0.62 5.49
CA ALA A 232 11.37 -0.08 5.85
C ALA A 232 11.12 -0.17 7.36
N THR A 233 11.45 -1.30 7.98
CA THR A 233 11.29 -1.48 9.43
C THR A 233 12.12 -0.48 10.21
N GLY A 234 13.35 -0.17 9.77
CA GLY A 234 14.16 0.91 10.35
C GLY A 234 13.49 2.28 10.26
N ILE A 235 12.79 2.57 9.14
CA ILE A 235 12.04 3.82 8.98
C ILE A 235 10.83 3.85 9.94
N TYR A 236 10.09 2.76 10.08
CA TYR A 236 9.02 2.65 11.07
C TYR A 236 9.51 2.97 12.49
N GLN A 237 10.67 2.45 12.89
CA GLN A 237 11.26 2.73 14.21
C GLN A 237 11.60 4.20 14.43
N LEU A 238 11.92 4.95 13.38
CA LEU A 238 12.26 6.38 13.44
C LEU A 238 11.04 7.30 13.47
N HIS A 239 9.86 6.85 12.99
CA HIS A 239 8.66 7.68 12.82
C HIS A 239 7.53 7.29 13.79
N GLN A 240 7.84 7.25 15.09
CA GLN A 240 6.87 6.91 16.14
C GLN A 240 5.72 7.91 16.24
N GLU A 241 5.89 9.14 15.76
CA GLU A 241 4.83 10.16 15.69
C GLU A 241 3.67 9.77 14.78
N CYS A 242 3.87 8.80 13.88
CA CYS A 242 2.84 8.24 13.01
C CYS A 242 2.08 7.07 13.63
N TYR A 243 2.51 6.59 14.82
CA TYR A 243 1.86 5.45 15.48
C TYR A 243 0.53 5.83 16.11
N ASP A 244 -0.38 4.85 16.18
CA ASP A 244 -1.58 4.96 17.00
C ASP A 244 -1.23 5.06 18.51
N ALA A 245 -2.21 5.47 19.29
CA ALA A 245 -2.00 5.70 20.73
C ALA A 245 -1.59 4.41 21.49
N ALA A 246 -2.16 3.26 21.09
CA ALA A 246 -1.89 1.99 21.76
C ALA A 246 -0.46 1.50 21.45
N THR A 247 -0.02 1.63 20.21
CA THR A 247 1.36 1.29 19.81
C THR A 247 2.37 2.25 20.44
N GLN A 248 2.07 3.56 20.50
CA GLN A 248 2.93 4.53 21.20
C GLN A 248 3.07 4.20 22.69
N GLU A 249 1.97 3.90 23.37
CA GLU A 249 1.98 3.55 24.78
C GLU A 249 2.79 2.28 25.03
N ALA A 250 2.58 1.23 24.21
CA ALA A 250 3.33 -0.03 24.31
C ALA A 250 4.84 0.19 24.08
N PHE A 251 5.20 1.07 23.15
CA PHE A 251 6.58 1.41 22.85
C PHE A 251 7.25 2.19 24.00
N LEU A 252 6.56 3.17 24.56
CA LEU A 252 7.07 4.03 25.63
C LEU A 252 7.05 3.35 26.99
N ALA A 253 5.94 2.70 27.35
CA ALA A 253 5.74 2.12 28.71
C ALA A 253 6.58 0.86 28.95
N HIS A 254 6.89 0.10 27.92
CA HIS A 254 7.55 -1.19 28.08
C HIS A 254 8.97 -1.23 27.52
N HIS A 255 9.49 -0.14 26.95
CA HIS A 255 10.75 -0.12 26.16
C HIS A 255 10.84 -1.28 25.16
N LYS A 256 9.70 -1.84 24.76
CA LYS A 256 9.58 -2.99 23.87
C LYS A 256 9.43 -2.50 22.45
N ASN A 257 10.52 -2.54 21.71
CA ASN A 257 10.46 -2.35 20.26
C ASN A 257 9.66 -3.52 19.65
N PRO A 258 8.47 -3.31 19.08
CA PRO A 258 7.68 -4.38 18.47
C PRO A 258 8.37 -5.06 17.29
N PHE A 259 9.41 -4.42 16.74
CA PHE A 259 10.24 -4.92 15.66
C PHE A 259 11.64 -5.38 16.14
N GLY A 260 11.84 -5.59 17.43
CA GLY A 260 13.16 -5.92 18.03
C GLY A 260 13.06 -6.98 19.13
N PHE A 261 12.38 -8.11 18.88
CA PHE A 261 12.30 -9.21 19.84
C PHE A 261 13.19 -10.39 19.44
N ASN A 262 13.58 -11.22 20.43
CA ASN A 262 14.61 -12.24 20.28
C ASN A 262 14.39 -13.26 19.16
N SER A 263 13.14 -13.55 18.82
CA SER A 263 12.82 -14.52 17.76
C SER A 263 12.95 -13.96 16.36
N LEU A 264 12.97 -12.62 16.18
CA LEU A 264 13.05 -11.96 14.88
C LEU A 264 14.51 -11.75 14.47
N GLN A 265 14.84 -12.18 13.26
CA GLN A 265 16.15 -11.99 12.64
C GLN A 265 16.00 -11.35 11.27
N PHE A 266 16.80 -10.33 11.01
CA PHE A 266 16.85 -9.61 9.74
C PHE A 266 17.92 -10.21 8.84
N ILE A 267 17.55 -10.63 7.64
CA ILE A 267 18.44 -11.25 6.66
C ILE A 267 18.72 -10.24 5.55
N THR A 268 19.98 -9.84 5.45
CA THR A 268 20.40 -8.83 4.47
C THR A 268 21.24 -9.43 3.33
N SER A 269 22.07 -10.43 3.63
CA SER A 269 22.93 -11.04 2.63
C SER A 269 22.23 -12.16 1.83
N VAL A 270 22.74 -12.43 0.62
CA VAL A 270 22.24 -13.52 -0.24
C VAL A 270 22.62 -14.89 0.33
N ASP A 271 23.79 -14.99 0.97
CA ASP A 271 24.26 -16.26 1.48
C ASP A 271 23.47 -16.69 2.72
N GLU A 272 23.16 -15.76 3.63
CA GLU A 272 22.22 -16.02 4.74
C GLU A 272 20.85 -16.48 4.23
N SER A 273 20.32 -15.83 3.18
CA SER A 273 19.05 -16.20 2.56
C SER A 273 19.06 -17.65 2.02
N LYS A 274 20.13 -18.05 1.37
CA LYS A 274 20.31 -19.45 0.89
C LYS A 274 20.35 -20.45 2.04
N GLU A 275 21.00 -20.10 3.14
CA GLU A 275 21.11 -20.98 4.32
C GLU A 275 19.74 -21.21 4.98
N LEU A 276 18.81 -20.27 4.92
CA LEU A 276 17.45 -20.47 5.43
C LEU A 276 16.73 -21.64 4.75
N ASN A 277 16.96 -21.83 3.45
CA ASN A 277 16.34 -22.94 2.72
C ASN A 277 16.86 -24.31 3.14
N LYS A 278 18.10 -24.38 3.66
CA LYS A 278 18.73 -25.62 4.17
C LYS A 278 18.31 -25.96 5.60
N LYS A 279 17.85 -24.98 6.39
CA LYS A 279 17.39 -25.21 7.77
C LYS A 279 16.14 -26.07 7.78
N ASN A 280 15.98 -26.88 8.81
CA ASN A 280 14.82 -27.73 9.04
C ASN A 280 14.08 -27.29 10.30
N GLY A 281 12.83 -27.73 10.43
CA GLY A 281 11.98 -27.48 11.59
C GLY A 281 11.10 -26.23 11.44
N PRO A 282 10.24 -25.97 12.44
CA PRO A 282 9.30 -24.88 12.38
C PRO A 282 10.01 -23.52 12.42
N MET A 283 9.72 -22.70 11.45
CA MET A 283 10.18 -21.30 11.33
C MET A 283 9.26 -20.52 10.42
N ILE A 284 9.31 -19.20 10.54
CA ILE A 284 8.56 -18.27 9.69
C ILE A 284 9.55 -17.49 8.83
N ILE A 285 9.31 -17.42 7.52
CA ILE A 285 10.11 -16.65 6.57
C ILE A 285 9.18 -15.66 5.88
N LEU A 286 9.35 -14.37 6.18
CA LEU A 286 8.69 -13.27 5.48
C LEU A 286 9.62 -12.77 4.37
N SER A 287 9.14 -12.75 3.13
CA SER A 287 9.98 -12.34 2.01
C SER A 287 9.17 -11.58 0.95
N ALA A 288 9.75 -10.53 0.41
CA ALA A 288 9.15 -9.80 -0.71
C ALA A 288 9.54 -10.48 -2.06
N ASP A 289 8.68 -10.41 -3.09
CA ASP A 289 7.51 -9.55 -3.17
C ASP A 289 6.20 -10.29 -2.81
N GLY A 290 5.17 -9.51 -2.47
CA GLY A 290 3.87 -10.02 -2.03
C GLY A 290 3.05 -10.73 -3.12
N MET A 291 3.29 -10.44 -4.41
CA MET A 291 2.63 -11.08 -5.57
C MET A 291 3.38 -12.32 -6.07
N CYS A 292 4.53 -12.63 -5.51
CA CYS A 292 5.43 -13.73 -5.92
C CYS A 292 5.97 -13.60 -7.34
N GLU A 293 6.15 -12.38 -7.88
CA GLU A 293 6.65 -12.17 -9.23
C GLU A 293 8.15 -11.90 -9.30
N ALA A 294 8.75 -11.43 -8.21
CA ALA A 294 10.16 -11.06 -8.14
C ALA A 294 10.76 -11.29 -6.74
N GLY A 295 12.07 -11.12 -6.62
CA GLY A 295 12.75 -11.08 -5.34
C GLY A 295 13.04 -12.46 -4.72
N ARG A 296 13.44 -12.44 -3.44
CA ARG A 296 13.89 -13.64 -2.72
C ARG A 296 12.76 -14.65 -2.47
N ILE A 297 11.53 -14.21 -2.44
CA ILE A 297 10.35 -15.08 -2.27
C ILE A 297 10.32 -16.20 -3.31
N LEU A 298 10.73 -15.96 -4.56
CA LEU A 298 10.76 -16.96 -5.61
C LEU A 298 11.69 -18.13 -5.25
N TYR A 299 12.84 -17.84 -4.65
CA TYR A 299 13.77 -18.87 -4.19
C TYR A 299 13.23 -19.65 -2.99
N HIS A 300 12.55 -18.96 -2.06
CA HIS A 300 11.91 -19.65 -0.93
C HIS A 300 10.76 -20.54 -1.40
N LEU A 301 9.94 -20.08 -2.34
CA LEU A 301 8.87 -20.90 -2.93
C LEU A 301 9.47 -22.12 -3.67
N ALA A 302 10.45 -21.94 -4.54
CA ALA A 302 11.08 -23.03 -5.27
C ALA A 302 11.65 -24.13 -4.36
N ASN A 303 12.20 -23.76 -3.19
CA ASN A 303 12.77 -24.71 -2.24
C ASN A 303 11.75 -25.33 -1.26
N ASN A 304 10.57 -24.75 -1.10
CA ASN A 304 9.66 -25.14 -0.02
C ASN A 304 8.25 -25.55 -0.48
N ILE A 305 7.81 -25.15 -1.68
CA ILE A 305 6.43 -25.37 -2.14
C ILE A 305 6.08 -26.85 -2.36
N SER A 306 7.05 -27.70 -2.63
CA SER A 306 6.83 -29.12 -2.86
C SER A 306 6.83 -29.98 -1.58
N ASN A 307 7.07 -29.39 -0.41
CA ASN A 307 7.05 -30.07 0.87
C ASN A 307 5.65 -29.97 1.52
N PRO A 308 4.92 -31.08 1.73
CA PRO A 308 3.56 -31.07 2.27
C PRO A 308 3.46 -30.63 3.74
N ASN A 309 4.59 -30.62 4.49
CA ASN A 309 4.62 -30.14 5.86
C ASN A 309 4.68 -28.60 5.94
N ASN A 310 5.06 -27.93 4.85
CA ASN A 310 5.19 -26.49 4.81
C ASN A 310 3.83 -25.81 4.53
N ILE A 311 3.76 -24.54 4.93
CA ILE A 311 2.60 -23.68 4.70
C ILE A 311 3.06 -22.48 3.87
N ILE A 312 2.34 -22.18 2.78
CA ILE A 312 2.41 -20.91 2.07
C ILE A 312 1.26 -20.06 2.59
N LEU A 313 1.57 -19.00 3.32
CA LEU A 313 0.57 -18.11 3.92
C LEU A 313 0.41 -16.83 3.12
N ILE A 314 -0.70 -16.71 2.41
CA ILE A 314 -1.07 -15.52 1.65
C ILE A 314 -1.73 -14.51 2.60
N VAL A 315 -1.24 -13.28 2.60
CA VAL A 315 -1.64 -12.23 3.56
C VAL A 315 -2.07 -10.93 2.89
N GLY A 316 -2.36 -10.96 1.60
CA GLY A 316 -2.75 -9.80 0.82
C GLY A 316 -3.48 -10.17 -0.46
N TYR A 317 -3.89 -9.14 -1.17
CA TYR A 317 -4.48 -9.28 -2.50
C TYR A 317 -3.46 -9.85 -3.48
N MET A 318 -3.92 -10.77 -4.33
CA MET A 318 -3.14 -11.35 -5.42
C MET A 318 -3.77 -10.94 -6.75
N SER A 319 -3.05 -10.14 -7.54
CA SER A 319 -3.50 -9.70 -8.86
C SER A 319 -3.65 -10.87 -9.82
N GLU A 320 -4.57 -10.76 -10.77
CA GLU A 320 -4.74 -11.75 -11.84
C GLU A 320 -3.42 -12.01 -12.56
N HIS A 321 -3.22 -13.25 -13.01
CA HIS A 321 -2.04 -13.73 -13.74
C HIS A 321 -0.72 -13.79 -12.96
N THR A 322 -0.68 -13.39 -11.68
CA THR A 322 0.53 -13.52 -10.85
C THR A 322 0.74 -14.94 -10.36
N LEU A 323 2.01 -15.29 -10.04
CA LEU A 323 2.33 -16.59 -9.45
C LEU A 323 1.60 -16.79 -8.09
N GLY A 324 1.54 -15.73 -7.27
CA GLY A 324 0.81 -15.77 -6.00
C GLY A 324 -0.67 -16.10 -6.17
N ARG A 325 -1.32 -15.54 -7.22
CA ARG A 325 -2.73 -15.82 -7.55
C ARG A 325 -2.92 -17.28 -7.97
N ARG A 326 -2.07 -17.81 -8.82
CA ARG A 326 -2.11 -19.20 -9.28
C ARG A 326 -1.94 -20.19 -8.14
N ILE A 327 -1.03 -19.92 -7.20
CA ILE A 327 -0.84 -20.69 -5.98
C ILE A 327 -2.12 -20.66 -5.13
N LEU A 328 -2.71 -19.47 -4.94
CA LEU A 328 -3.92 -19.27 -4.14
C LEU A 328 -5.13 -20.00 -4.75
N GLU A 329 -5.27 -20.03 -6.06
CA GLU A 329 -6.33 -20.73 -6.80
C GLU A 329 -6.16 -22.25 -6.80
N GLY A 330 -5.04 -22.76 -6.25
CA GLY A 330 -4.83 -24.18 -6.05
C GLY A 330 -4.30 -24.92 -7.27
N GLU A 331 -3.58 -24.24 -8.19
CA GLU A 331 -2.84 -24.91 -9.26
C GLU A 331 -1.93 -25.98 -8.68
N LYS A 332 -1.95 -27.16 -9.27
CA LYS A 332 -1.17 -28.32 -8.76
C LYS A 332 0.30 -28.23 -9.07
N GLU A 333 0.65 -27.51 -10.12
CA GLU A 333 2.03 -27.27 -10.56
C GLU A 333 2.16 -25.82 -11.01
N VAL A 334 3.23 -25.18 -10.59
CA VAL A 334 3.53 -23.79 -10.94
C VAL A 334 4.97 -23.66 -11.47
N LYS A 335 5.17 -22.70 -12.38
CA LYS A 335 6.51 -22.41 -12.91
C LYS A 335 7.15 -21.30 -12.08
N ILE A 336 8.32 -21.60 -11.48
CA ILE A 336 9.10 -20.66 -10.65
C ILE A 336 10.52 -20.62 -11.19
N LEU A 337 11.05 -19.43 -11.47
CA LEU A 337 12.41 -19.22 -12.00
C LEU A 337 12.73 -20.04 -13.27
N GLY A 338 11.71 -20.42 -14.04
CA GLY A 338 11.84 -21.18 -15.27
C GLY A 338 11.60 -22.70 -15.14
N ASP A 339 11.54 -23.24 -13.93
CA ASP A 339 11.32 -24.66 -13.65
C ASP A 339 9.91 -24.93 -13.10
N TRP A 340 9.39 -26.16 -13.28
CA TRP A 340 8.08 -26.58 -12.79
C TRP A 340 8.19 -27.23 -11.42
N TYR A 341 7.31 -26.83 -10.49
CA TYR A 341 7.24 -27.34 -9.11
C TYR A 341 5.83 -27.79 -8.78
N LYS A 342 5.69 -28.95 -8.15
CA LYS A 342 4.42 -29.42 -7.59
C LYS A 342 4.07 -28.61 -6.34
N VAL A 343 2.83 -28.17 -6.25
CA VAL A 343 2.31 -27.47 -5.07
C VAL A 343 1.76 -28.51 -4.10
N ASN A 344 2.62 -29.02 -3.22
CA ASN A 344 2.26 -29.95 -2.16
C ASN A 344 2.12 -29.26 -0.80
N ALA A 345 2.74 -28.09 -0.61
CA ALA A 345 2.61 -27.30 0.60
C ALA A 345 1.15 -26.87 0.78
N GLN A 346 0.73 -26.70 2.03
CA GLN A 346 -0.61 -26.20 2.34
C GLN A 346 -0.67 -24.70 2.03
N VAL A 347 -1.63 -24.29 1.22
CA VAL A 347 -1.89 -22.87 0.95
C VAL A 347 -2.97 -22.38 1.90
N LYS A 348 -2.66 -21.31 2.64
CA LYS A 348 -3.58 -20.63 3.59
C LYS A 348 -3.69 -19.19 3.20
N GLN A 349 -4.82 -18.56 3.53
CA GLN A 349 -5.04 -17.13 3.33
C GLN A 349 -5.59 -16.50 4.60
N ILE A 350 -5.14 -15.29 4.90
CA ILE A 350 -5.69 -14.42 5.95
C ILE A 350 -5.98 -13.06 5.31
N ASP A 351 -7.27 -12.79 5.06
CA ASP A 351 -7.72 -11.60 4.32
C ASP A 351 -7.74 -10.32 5.16
N SER A 352 -7.79 -10.45 6.48
CA SER A 352 -7.88 -9.32 7.42
C SER A 352 -6.65 -8.40 7.42
N PHE A 353 -5.57 -8.83 6.79
CA PHE A 353 -4.34 -8.05 6.67
C PHE A 353 -4.39 -6.93 5.61
N SER A 354 -5.39 -6.83 4.74
CA SER A 354 -5.44 -5.74 3.75
C SER A 354 -5.39 -4.37 4.44
N ALA A 355 -4.63 -3.44 3.86
CA ALA A 355 -4.52 -2.07 4.34
C ALA A 355 -5.57 -1.13 3.72
N HIS A 356 -6.10 -1.46 2.53
CA HIS A 356 -7.16 -0.67 1.89
C HIS A 356 -8.48 -0.79 2.63
N ALA A 357 -9.19 0.31 2.78
CA ALA A 357 -10.55 0.31 3.28
C ALA A 357 -11.49 -0.47 2.34
N ASP A 358 -12.41 -1.25 2.89
CA ASP A 358 -13.48 -1.88 2.13
C ASP A 358 -14.62 -0.91 1.84
N TYR A 359 -15.63 -1.32 1.04
CA TYR A 359 -16.71 -0.43 0.62
C TYR A 359 -17.52 0.13 1.81
N LYS A 360 -17.62 -0.63 2.91
CA LYS A 360 -18.31 -0.18 4.12
C LYS A 360 -17.45 0.81 4.90
N GLU A 361 -16.17 0.50 5.08
CA GLU A 361 -15.20 1.38 5.75
C GLU A 361 -15.03 2.70 5.00
N CYS A 362 -14.97 2.69 3.65
CA CYS A 362 -14.99 3.90 2.81
C CYS A 362 -16.22 4.76 3.07
N THR A 363 -17.39 4.13 3.14
CA THR A 363 -18.66 4.85 3.37
C THR A 363 -18.73 5.41 4.79
N GLU A 364 -18.29 4.64 5.78
CA GLU A 364 -18.23 5.09 7.17
C GLU A 364 -17.26 6.28 7.33
N TRP A 365 -16.10 6.23 6.68
CA TRP A 365 -15.16 7.34 6.69
C TRP A 365 -15.75 8.61 6.07
N LEU A 366 -16.48 8.51 4.94
CA LEU A 366 -17.19 9.64 4.32
C LEU A 366 -18.23 10.26 5.25
N LYS A 367 -18.88 9.46 6.11
CA LYS A 367 -19.84 9.96 7.10
C LYS A 367 -19.18 10.67 8.28
N LEU A 368 -17.90 10.49 8.50
CA LEU A 368 -17.14 11.13 9.60
C LEU A 368 -16.52 12.47 9.22
N ILE A 369 -16.29 12.71 7.93
CA ILE A 369 -15.78 14.00 7.46
C ILE A 369 -16.92 14.98 7.22
N ASP A 370 -16.60 16.28 7.21
CA ASP A 370 -17.58 17.30 6.84
C ASP A 370 -17.84 17.26 5.33
N THR A 371 -19.03 16.84 4.95
CA THR A 371 -19.50 16.75 3.55
C THR A 371 -20.49 17.84 3.17
N SER A 372 -20.63 18.90 3.97
CA SER A 372 -21.62 19.98 3.75
C SER A 372 -21.46 20.72 2.41
N ARG A 373 -20.25 20.71 1.84
CA ARG A 373 -19.94 21.32 0.53
C ARG A 373 -19.85 20.31 -0.61
N LEU A 374 -19.98 19.01 -0.32
CA LEU A 374 -19.68 17.95 -1.27
C LEU A 374 -20.66 17.94 -2.44
N LYS A 375 -20.17 18.19 -3.64
CA LYS A 375 -20.92 18.19 -4.89
C LYS A 375 -20.88 16.84 -5.59
N LYS A 376 -19.69 16.19 -5.63
CA LYS A 376 -19.52 14.91 -6.32
C LYS A 376 -18.32 14.11 -5.78
N ILE A 377 -18.45 12.79 -5.83
CA ILE A 377 -17.37 11.82 -5.60
C ILE A 377 -16.97 11.19 -6.94
N PHE A 378 -15.68 11.18 -7.22
CA PHE A 378 -15.08 10.50 -8.35
C PHE A 378 -14.38 9.23 -7.89
N LEU A 379 -14.77 8.06 -8.40
CA LEU A 379 -14.11 6.80 -8.09
C LEU A 379 -12.95 6.55 -9.04
N VAL A 380 -11.80 6.28 -8.47
CA VAL A 380 -10.53 5.96 -9.13
C VAL A 380 -9.93 4.69 -8.53
N HIS A 381 -8.87 4.15 -9.10
CA HIS A 381 -8.07 3.07 -8.53
C HIS A 381 -8.91 1.88 -8.01
N GLY A 382 -9.30 0.99 -8.91
CA GLY A 382 -10.06 -0.24 -8.61
C GLY A 382 -10.53 -0.95 -9.88
N GLU A 383 -10.87 -2.21 -9.76
CA GLU A 383 -11.45 -2.99 -10.84
C GLU A 383 -12.87 -2.49 -11.18
N LYS A 384 -13.33 -2.71 -12.41
CA LYS A 384 -14.60 -2.14 -12.90
C LYS A 384 -15.81 -2.58 -12.09
N ASP A 385 -15.85 -3.82 -11.66
CA ASP A 385 -16.92 -4.38 -10.82
C ASP A 385 -16.88 -3.82 -9.40
N ALA A 386 -15.70 -3.63 -8.82
CA ALA A 386 -15.50 -2.98 -7.53
C ALA A 386 -15.98 -1.52 -7.57
N GLN A 387 -15.62 -0.77 -8.61
CA GLN A 387 -16.10 0.61 -8.81
C GLN A 387 -17.62 0.68 -8.96
N ALA A 388 -18.20 -0.22 -9.75
CA ALA A 388 -19.65 -0.26 -9.98
C ALA A 388 -20.41 -0.57 -8.69
N HIS A 389 -19.94 -1.53 -7.90
CA HIS A 389 -20.54 -1.89 -6.62
C HIS A 389 -20.44 -0.74 -5.62
N LEU A 390 -19.25 -0.17 -5.42
CA LEU A 390 -19.05 0.96 -4.50
C LEU A 390 -19.91 2.15 -4.87
N LYS A 391 -20.04 2.48 -6.16
CA LYS A 391 -20.94 3.55 -6.64
C LYS A 391 -22.39 3.32 -6.20
N GLY A 392 -22.90 2.10 -6.39
CA GLY A 392 -24.28 1.74 -5.95
C GLY A 392 -24.43 1.84 -4.44
N TYR A 393 -23.49 1.28 -3.70
CA TYR A 393 -23.52 1.28 -2.24
C TYR A 393 -23.45 2.70 -1.65
N LEU A 394 -22.61 3.57 -2.19
CA LEU A 394 -22.53 4.97 -1.77
C LEU A 394 -23.84 5.71 -2.04
N ALA A 395 -24.46 5.49 -3.21
CA ALA A 395 -25.74 6.11 -3.54
C ALA A 395 -26.86 5.72 -2.55
N GLU A 396 -26.92 4.45 -2.16
CA GLU A 396 -27.86 3.93 -1.16
C GLU A 396 -27.59 4.47 0.27
N ASN A 397 -26.36 4.91 0.53
CA ASN A 397 -25.92 5.37 1.85
C ASN A 397 -25.78 6.89 1.99
N GLY A 398 -26.44 7.67 1.12
CA GLY A 398 -26.53 9.12 1.25
C GLY A 398 -25.58 9.91 0.34
N PHE A 399 -24.84 9.24 -0.56
CA PHE A 399 -23.94 9.88 -1.52
C PHE A 399 -24.37 9.58 -2.97
N PRO A 400 -25.45 10.19 -3.49
CA PRO A 400 -26.00 9.84 -4.82
C PRO A 400 -25.13 10.32 -5.99
N ASN A 401 -24.31 11.35 -5.78
CA ASN A 401 -23.53 11.98 -6.84
C ASN A 401 -22.15 11.33 -6.97
N VAL A 402 -22.10 10.10 -7.50
CA VAL A 402 -20.86 9.35 -7.69
C VAL A 402 -20.61 9.07 -9.16
N GLU A 403 -19.39 9.32 -9.62
CA GLU A 403 -18.95 9.09 -10.99
C GLU A 403 -17.70 8.23 -11.06
N ILE A 404 -17.68 7.24 -11.97
CA ILE A 404 -16.50 6.40 -12.20
C ILE A 404 -15.62 7.07 -13.24
N VAL A 405 -14.37 7.37 -12.87
CA VAL A 405 -13.42 8.02 -13.78
C VAL A 405 -12.95 7.06 -14.87
N LYS A 406 -13.02 7.50 -16.11
CA LYS A 406 -12.48 6.79 -17.25
C LYS A 406 -11.17 7.42 -17.70
N TYR A 407 -10.20 6.59 -17.98
CA TYR A 407 -8.89 7.03 -18.41
C TYR A 407 -8.95 7.92 -19.64
N GLY A 408 -8.34 9.10 -19.57
CA GLY A 408 -8.25 10.06 -20.68
C GLY A 408 -9.49 10.94 -20.89
N GLU A 409 -10.59 10.71 -20.20
CA GLU A 409 -11.78 11.61 -20.24
C GLU A 409 -11.53 12.92 -19.50
N THR A 410 -12.35 13.93 -19.82
CA THR A 410 -12.32 15.25 -19.17
C THR A 410 -13.56 15.41 -18.31
N TYR A 411 -13.39 15.86 -17.08
CA TYR A 411 -14.46 16.12 -16.12
C TYR A 411 -14.46 17.59 -15.75
N ASP A 412 -15.64 18.20 -15.80
CA ASP A 412 -15.83 19.58 -15.42
C ASP A 412 -16.15 19.66 -13.92
N LEU A 413 -15.45 20.53 -13.21
CA LEU A 413 -15.74 20.88 -11.82
C LEU A 413 -16.46 22.22 -11.81
N GLU A 414 -17.68 22.24 -11.24
CA GLU A 414 -18.59 23.41 -11.21
C GLU A 414 -18.64 24.03 -9.81
#